data_1b32f51f06763c72b050c17d4e330342
#
_entry.id   1b32f51f06763c72b050c17d4e330342
#
_cell.length_a   1.000
_cell.length_b   1.000
_cell.length_c   1.000
_cell.angle_alpha   90.00
_cell.angle_beta   90.00
_cell.angle_gamma   90.00
#
_symmetry.space_group_name_H-M   'P 1'
#
loop_
_entity.id
_entity.type
_entity.pdbx_description
1 polymer ?
#
loop_
_entity_poly.entity_id
_entity_poly.type
_entity_poly.pdbx_seq_one_letter_code
_entity_poly.pdbx_strand_id
1 'polypeptide(L)'
;MLLKYILLFKTLIILKGGINAALGNMTEDDWKWHMYDTIKGSDFLGDQNAIHHMCKQAPKAVLELESYGMPFSRTAEGKIYQRAFGGQSLNYGKGGQVCLN
;
A
#
# COMPACT_ATOMS: atom_id res chain seq x y z
N MET A 1 -3.54 15.92 -18.95
CA MET A 1 -3.97 15.08 -17.83
C MET A 1 -3.43 13.66 -17.92
N LEU A 2 -3.58 12.98 -19.03
CA LEU A 2 -3.05 11.63 -19.26
C LEU A 2 -1.52 11.55 -19.13
N LEU A 3 -0.79 12.56 -19.61
CA LEU A 3 0.68 12.62 -19.55
C LEU A 3 1.20 12.69 -18.12
N LYS A 4 0.47 13.34 -17.23
CA LYS A 4 0.82 13.45 -15.80
C LYS A 4 0.70 12.08 -15.08
N TYR A 5 -0.30 11.30 -15.45
CA TYR A 5 -0.49 9.93 -14.92
C TYR A 5 0.55 8.97 -15.47
N ILE A 6 0.91 9.09 -16.75
CA ILE A 6 1.95 8.27 -17.37
C ILE A 6 3.34 8.61 -16.78
N LEU A 7 3.63 9.88 -16.51
CA LEU A 7 4.87 10.30 -15.86
C LEU A 7 4.93 9.82 -14.40
N LEU A 8 3.82 9.89 -13.68
CA LEU A 8 3.69 9.36 -12.32
C LEU A 8 3.88 7.83 -12.29
N PHE A 9 3.33 7.13 -13.28
CA PHE A 9 3.45 5.67 -13.42
C PHE A 9 4.90 5.28 -13.78
N LYS A 10 5.56 6.01 -14.67
CA LYS A 10 6.99 5.82 -14.98
C LYS A 10 7.88 6.14 -13.78
N THR A 11 7.57 7.15 -13.03
CA THR A 11 8.33 7.52 -11.81
C THR A 11 8.17 6.48 -10.72
N LEU A 12 6.98 5.89 -10.56
CA LEU A 12 6.73 4.78 -9.63
C LEU A 12 7.48 3.50 -10.03
N ILE A 13 7.60 3.21 -11.32
CA ILE A 13 8.38 2.06 -11.83
C ILE A 13 9.88 2.27 -11.61
N ILE A 14 10.37 3.50 -11.78
CA ILE A 14 11.80 3.85 -11.61
C ILE A 14 12.18 3.88 -10.13
N LEU A 15 11.30 4.28 -9.23
CA LEU A 15 11.58 4.39 -7.80
C LEU A 15 11.67 3.03 -7.09
N LYS A 16 11.33 1.91 -7.73
CA LYS A 16 11.40 0.54 -7.16
C LYS A 16 10.81 0.43 -5.74
N GLY A 17 9.83 1.27 -5.45
CA GLY A 17 9.34 1.50 -4.09
C GLY A 17 8.28 0.52 -3.60
N GLY A 18 7.75 -0.30 -4.48
CA GLY A 18 6.60 -1.15 -4.12
C GLY A 18 5.30 -0.35 -3.94
N ILE A 19 4.22 -1.06 -3.71
CA ILE A 19 2.87 -0.50 -3.49
C ILE A 19 2.41 -0.86 -2.08
N ASN A 20 1.92 0.14 -1.34
CA ASN A 20 1.37 -0.11 -0.01
C ASN A 20 -0.13 -0.42 -0.08
N ALA A 21 -0.49 -1.60 0.42
CA ALA A 21 -1.88 -2.02 0.57
C ALA A 21 -2.01 -3.04 1.70
N ALA A 22 -3.07 -2.93 2.47
CA ALA A 22 -3.33 -3.82 3.60
C ALA A 22 -3.92 -5.17 3.12
N LEU A 23 -3.09 -6.02 2.52
CA LEU A 23 -3.51 -7.34 2.04
C LEU A 23 -3.51 -8.42 3.13
N GLY A 24 -2.70 -8.27 4.16
CA GLY A 24 -2.60 -9.24 5.24
C GLY A 24 -2.00 -10.59 4.83
N ASN A 25 -1.16 -10.65 3.79
CA ASN A 25 -0.62 -11.90 3.26
C ASN A 25 0.52 -12.48 4.11
N MET A 26 1.31 -11.64 4.75
CA MET A 26 2.46 -12.05 5.57
C MET A 26 2.19 -11.92 7.06
N THR A 27 1.45 -10.89 7.45
CA THR A 27 1.04 -10.60 8.84
C THR A 27 -0.39 -10.11 8.83
N GLU A 28 -1.04 -10.17 9.99
CA GLU A 28 -2.35 -9.54 10.15
C GLU A 28 -2.25 -8.05 9.81
N ASP A 29 -3.19 -7.53 9.03
CA ASP A 29 -3.22 -6.15 8.61
C ASP A 29 -4.65 -5.64 8.45
N ASP A 30 -4.84 -4.32 8.55
CA ASP A 30 -6.13 -3.66 8.37
C ASP A 30 -5.90 -2.31 7.67
N TRP A 31 -6.72 -2.02 6.65
CA TRP A 31 -6.66 -0.75 5.93
C TRP A 31 -6.83 0.48 6.84
N LYS A 32 -7.46 0.33 8.01
CA LYS A 32 -7.59 1.40 9.00
C LYS A 32 -6.26 1.76 9.63
N TRP A 33 -5.37 0.80 9.83
CA TRP A 33 -4.01 1.08 10.32
C TRP A 33 -3.20 1.82 9.27
N HIS A 34 -3.34 1.41 8.00
CA HIS A 34 -2.74 2.13 6.87
C HIS A 34 -3.25 3.58 6.79
N MET A 35 -4.56 3.80 6.95
CA MET A 35 -5.15 5.13 7.02
C MET A 35 -4.57 5.96 8.17
N TYR A 36 -4.48 5.38 9.36
CA TYR A 36 -3.90 6.06 10.53
C TYR A 36 -2.46 6.51 10.28
N ASP A 37 -1.61 5.61 9.78
CA ASP A 37 -0.21 5.92 9.49
C ASP A 37 -0.08 6.99 8.40
N THR A 38 -0.94 6.97 7.41
CA THR A 38 -0.94 7.97 6.32
C THR A 38 -1.35 9.36 6.85
N ILE A 39 -2.39 9.43 7.67
CA ILE A 39 -2.83 10.69 8.29
C ILE A 39 -1.74 11.25 9.21
N LYS A 40 -1.15 10.41 10.04
CA LYS A 40 -0.07 10.77 10.94
C LYS A 40 1.18 11.22 10.17
N GLY A 41 1.54 10.49 9.12
CA GLY A 41 2.69 10.81 8.26
C GLY A 41 2.51 12.11 7.46
N SER A 42 1.28 12.51 7.17
CA SER A 42 0.95 13.80 6.57
C SER A 42 0.85 14.94 7.58
N ASP A 43 1.20 14.70 8.83
CA ASP A 43 1.11 15.66 9.95
C ASP A 43 -0.32 16.23 10.14
N PHE A 44 -1.32 15.39 9.88
CA PHE A 44 -2.76 15.72 9.91
C PHE A 44 -3.20 16.81 8.93
N LEU A 45 -2.35 17.14 7.95
CA LEU A 45 -2.66 18.14 6.92
C LEU A 45 -3.34 17.56 5.68
N GLY A 46 -3.31 16.24 5.50
CA GLY A 46 -3.93 15.57 4.37
C GLY A 46 -5.47 15.58 4.44
N ASP A 47 -6.11 15.50 3.27
CA ASP A 47 -7.56 15.31 3.18
C ASP A 47 -7.92 13.90 3.68
N GLN A 48 -8.56 13.82 4.84
CA GLN A 48 -8.89 12.57 5.50
C GLN A 48 -9.89 11.72 4.71
N ASN A 49 -10.81 12.34 3.97
CA ASN A 49 -11.75 11.61 3.11
C ASN A 49 -11.03 10.95 1.93
N ALA A 50 -10.10 11.66 1.30
CA ALA A 50 -9.28 11.12 0.23
C ALA A 50 -8.37 9.97 0.73
N ILE A 51 -7.73 10.14 1.88
CA ILE A 51 -6.89 9.11 2.53
C ILE A 51 -7.72 7.87 2.89
N HIS A 52 -8.90 8.07 3.48
CA HIS A 52 -9.83 6.99 3.78
C HIS A 52 -10.18 6.17 2.53
N HIS A 53 -10.56 6.86 1.47
CA HIS A 53 -10.91 6.21 0.20
C HIS A 53 -9.72 5.44 -0.37
N MET A 54 -8.55 6.06 -0.44
CA MET A 54 -7.32 5.47 -0.96
C MET A 54 -6.95 4.20 -0.20
N CYS A 55 -6.84 4.27 1.11
CA CYS A 55 -6.41 3.13 1.93
C CYS A 55 -7.41 1.98 1.90
N LYS A 56 -8.71 2.29 1.89
CA LYS A 56 -9.77 1.28 1.80
C LYS A 56 -9.80 0.58 0.44
N GLN A 57 -9.49 1.30 -0.65
CA GLN A 57 -9.50 0.75 -2.00
C GLN A 57 -8.16 0.13 -2.42
N ALA A 58 -7.07 0.44 -1.74
CA ALA A 58 -5.74 -0.03 -2.10
C ALA A 58 -5.64 -1.56 -2.27
N PRO A 59 -6.17 -2.41 -1.38
CA PRO A 59 -6.15 -3.86 -1.57
C PRO A 59 -6.81 -4.30 -2.87
N LYS A 60 -7.97 -3.73 -3.19
CA LYS A 60 -8.69 -4.02 -4.44
C LYS A 60 -7.90 -3.58 -5.66
N ALA A 61 -7.28 -2.40 -5.62
CA ALA A 61 -6.47 -1.87 -6.71
C ALA A 61 -5.25 -2.76 -7.00
N VAL A 62 -4.59 -3.29 -5.98
CA VAL A 62 -3.46 -4.22 -6.13
C VAL A 62 -3.92 -5.52 -6.79
N LEU A 63 -5.07 -6.07 -6.40
CA LEU A 63 -5.63 -7.27 -7.02
C LEU A 63 -6.06 -7.03 -8.47
N GLU A 64 -6.56 -5.85 -8.82
CA GLU A 64 -6.84 -5.45 -10.20
C GLU A 64 -5.56 -5.38 -11.04
N LEU A 65 -4.48 -4.80 -10.52
CA LEU A 65 -3.17 -4.77 -11.18
C LEU A 65 -2.64 -6.19 -11.41
N GLU A 66 -2.80 -7.08 -10.45
CA GLU A 66 -2.47 -8.50 -10.61
C GLU A 66 -3.26 -9.14 -11.76
N SER A 67 -4.56 -8.87 -11.86
CA SER A 67 -5.43 -9.34 -12.94
C SER A 67 -5.00 -8.84 -14.31
N TYR A 68 -4.41 -7.66 -14.39
CA TYR A 68 -3.86 -7.09 -15.63
C TYR A 68 -2.47 -7.63 -16.00
N GLY A 69 -1.90 -8.53 -15.19
CA GLY A 69 -0.64 -9.19 -15.48
C GLY A 69 0.58 -8.56 -14.78
N MET A 70 0.38 -7.73 -13.75
CA MET A 70 1.50 -7.22 -12.93
C MET A 70 2.22 -8.39 -12.25
N PRO A 71 3.53 -8.59 -12.50
CA PRO A 71 4.28 -9.72 -11.94
C PRO A 71 4.77 -9.41 -10.53
N PHE A 72 3.89 -9.43 -9.55
CA PHE A 72 4.28 -9.32 -8.14
C PHE A 72 5.10 -10.54 -7.70
N SER A 73 6.04 -10.32 -6.79
CA SER A 73 6.73 -11.41 -6.11
C SER A 73 5.74 -12.27 -5.33
N ARG A 74 5.97 -13.58 -5.28
CA ARG A 74 5.04 -14.54 -4.65
C ARG A 74 5.67 -15.21 -3.45
N THR A 75 4.82 -15.56 -2.47
CA THR A 75 5.17 -16.48 -1.39
C THR A 75 5.15 -17.93 -1.89
N ALA A 76 5.66 -18.86 -1.10
CA ALA A 76 5.59 -20.29 -1.40
C ALA A 76 4.14 -20.80 -1.55
N GLU A 77 3.17 -20.13 -0.92
CA GLU A 77 1.75 -20.44 -0.99
C GLU A 77 1.04 -19.78 -2.20
N GLY A 78 1.76 -19.02 -3.03
CA GLY A 78 1.22 -18.32 -4.20
C GLY A 78 0.57 -16.98 -3.92
N LYS A 79 0.63 -16.46 -2.70
CA LYS A 79 0.15 -15.11 -2.36
C LYS A 79 1.16 -14.05 -2.77
N ILE A 80 0.70 -12.81 -2.97
CA ILE A 80 1.59 -11.68 -3.20
C ILE A 80 2.51 -11.50 -2.00
N TYR A 81 3.82 -11.49 -2.25
CA TYR A 81 4.83 -11.29 -1.21
C TYR A 81 4.82 -9.85 -0.72
N GLN A 82 4.89 -9.66 0.59
CA GLN A 82 4.98 -8.37 1.25
C GLN A 82 6.22 -8.35 2.16
N ARG A 83 6.87 -7.20 2.27
CA ARG A 83 8.00 -7.00 3.18
C ARG A 83 7.71 -5.88 4.17
N ALA A 84 8.28 -5.96 5.36
CA ALA A 84 8.18 -4.90 6.36
C ALA A 84 8.79 -3.60 5.84
N PHE A 85 8.12 -2.48 6.11
CA PHE A 85 8.55 -1.15 5.72
C PHE A 85 8.37 -0.15 6.87
N GLY A 86 9.36 0.73 7.05
CA GLY A 86 9.30 1.78 8.07
C GLY A 86 8.16 2.75 7.82
N GLY A 87 7.45 3.10 8.86
CA GLY A 87 6.32 4.02 8.79
C GLY A 87 4.96 3.32 8.62
N GLN A 88 4.95 1.99 8.48
CA GLN A 88 3.74 1.18 8.49
C GLN A 88 3.68 0.37 9.78
N SER A 89 2.59 0.46 10.53
CA SER A 89 2.49 -0.12 11.86
C SER A 89 1.21 -0.89 12.10
N LEU A 90 1.29 -1.85 13.01
CA LEU A 90 0.14 -2.58 13.52
C LEU A 90 -0.61 -1.74 14.58
N ASN A 91 -1.89 -2.00 14.74
CA ASN A 91 -2.70 -1.46 15.84
C ASN A 91 -2.53 0.05 16.07
N TYR A 92 -2.65 0.85 15.01
CA TYR A 92 -2.56 2.31 15.11
C TYR A 92 -1.26 2.81 15.73
N GLY A 93 -0.13 2.28 15.30
CA GLY A 93 1.20 2.67 15.76
C GLY A 93 1.66 2.01 17.04
N LYS A 94 0.92 1.05 17.58
CA LYS A 94 1.25 0.34 18.84
C LYS A 94 2.02 -0.96 18.65
N GLY A 95 2.08 -1.44 17.42
CA GLY A 95 2.73 -2.71 17.07
C GLY A 95 3.96 -2.55 16.19
N GLY A 96 4.51 -3.69 15.73
CA GLY A 96 5.63 -3.73 14.79
C GLY A 96 5.28 -3.23 13.39
N GLN A 97 6.24 -3.29 12.49
CA GLN A 97 6.07 -2.85 11.09
C GLN A 97 5.18 -3.81 10.31
N VAL A 98 4.32 -3.25 9.47
CA VAL A 98 3.51 -3.98 8.48
C VAL A 98 4.26 -4.07 7.15
N CYS A 99 3.89 -5.01 6.32
CA CYS A 99 4.59 -5.33 5.08
C CYS A 99 4.03 -4.60 3.86
N LEU A 100 4.92 -4.17 2.96
CA LEU A 100 4.61 -3.65 1.62
C LEU A 100 4.69 -4.74 0.54
N ASN A 101 3.98 -4.52 -0.54
CA ASN A 101 4.02 -5.34 -1.77
C ASN A 101 5.20 -4.97 -2.68
#